data_548982dc2590b18f558a24da7ccb6071
#
_entry.id   548982dc2590b18f558a24da7ccb6071
#
_cell.length_a   1.000
_cell.length_b   1.000
_cell.length_c   1.000
_cell.angle_alpha   90.00
_cell.angle_beta   90.00
_cell.angle_gamma   90.00
#
_symmetry.space_group_name_H-M   'P 1'
#
loop_
_entity.id
_entity.type
_entity.pdbx_description
1 polymer ?
#
loop_
_entity_poly.entity_id
_entity_poly.type
_entity_poly.pdbx_seq_one_letter_code
_entity_poly.pdbx_strand_id
1 'polypeptide(L)'
;MHEVLIKDYLDEQIIGHISRDATAIVGNEKSAKKREKQKEVKAVKRGRPKKGQERPKEEKRIERQVGQTYEEAIKELPKLCDIGCKKNSQGYKESWIGYKLHVDTSDSGLPVAAVLTSASLHDSQVAIPMMKMTSERVTYLYDLMDSAYDAQPIHDTSKTLGHVPLIERNPRRGSASPMAPAEAIRYNERSAAERFNSRLKGEFGGETVMVRGYDKVKLHLMLGVIAIFVDQLLKLTT
;
A
#
# COMPACT_ATOMS: atom_id res chain seq x y z
N MET A 1 -12.21 -10.18 12.92
CA MET A 1 -11.44 -9.98 14.16
C MET A 1 -10.69 -8.65 14.14
N HIS A 2 -9.70 -8.40 13.25
CA HIS A 2 -8.98 -7.11 13.21
C HIS A 2 -9.92 -5.90 13.07
N GLU A 3 -10.88 -5.95 12.15
CA GLU A 3 -11.87 -4.88 11.96
C GLU A 3 -12.79 -4.66 13.19
N VAL A 4 -13.14 -5.72 13.88
CA VAL A 4 -13.93 -5.63 15.14
C VAL A 4 -13.13 -4.89 16.21
N LEU A 5 -11.85 -5.26 16.39
CA LEU A 5 -10.97 -4.57 17.34
C LEU A 5 -10.82 -3.08 17.01
N ILE A 6 -10.70 -2.73 15.73
CA ILE A 6 -10.61 -1.33 15.30
C ILE A 6 -11.89 -0.58 15.66
N LYS A 7 -13.06 -1.11 15.34
CA LYS A 7 -14.35 -0.50 15.65
C LYS A 7 -14.55 -0.34 17.16
N ASP A 8 -14.22 -1.37 17.93
CA ASP A 8 -14.42 -1.34 19.39
C ASP A 8 -13.53 -0.30 20.10
N TYR A 9 -12.34 -0.01 19.57
CA TYR A 9 -11.36 0.85 20.25
C TYR A 9 -11.10 2.20 19.58
N LEU A 10 -11.41 2.37 18.29
CA LEU A 10 -11.08 3.57 17.52
C LEU A 10 -12.30 4.29 16.93
N ASP A 11 -13.52 3.76 17.04
CA ASP A 11 -14.72 4.29 16.38
C ASP A 11 -15.03 5.75 16.78
N GLU A 12 -14.83 6.09 18.05
CA GLU A 12 -15.09 7.42 18.58
C GLU A 12 -13.87 8.37 18.55
N GLN A 13 -12.72 7.89 18.04
CA GLN A 13 -11.48 8.65 18.05
C GLN A 13 -11.22 9.29 16.68
N ILE A 14 -10.85 10.57 16.70
CA ILE A 14 -10.33 11.25 15.52
C ILE A 14 -8.82 11.02 15.48
N ILE A 15 -8.35 10.27 14.49
CA ILE A 15 -6.93 10.02 14.26
C ILE A 15 -6.33 11.21 13.50
N GLY A 16 -5.19 11.73 13.96
CA GLY A 16 -4.52 12.83 13.29
C GLY A 16 -4.00 12.42 11.92
N HIS A 17 -3.22 11.35 11.87
CA HIS A 17 -2.49 10.92 10.68
C HIS A 17 -2.62 9.43 10.45
N ILE A 18 -2.79 9.06 9.19
CA ILE A 18 -2.63 7.68 8.71
C ILE A 18 -1.38 7.62 7.85
N SER A 19 -0.41 6.84 8.29
CA SER A 19 0.83 6.56 7.57
C SER A 19 0.68 5.31 6.75
N ARG A 20 0.81 5.42 5.42
CA ARG A 20 0.72 4.29 4.49
C ARG A 20 2.10 3.92 3.98
N ASP A 21 2.45 2.67 4.14
CA ASP A 21 3.71 2.13 3.62
C ASP A 21 3.56 0.66 3.20
N ALA A 22 4.57 0.17 2.47
CA ALA A 22 4.61 -1.20 1.99
C ALA A 22 5.94 -1.86 2.34
N THR A 23 5.86 -3.07 2.88
CA THR A 23 7.07 -3.84 3.20
C THR A 23 7.19 -5.12 2.38
N ALA A 24 8.43 -5.44 1.99
CA ALA A 24 8.76 -6.68 1.30
C ALA A 24 8.61 -7.88 2.24
N ILE A 25 7.90 -8.90 1.78
CA ILE A 25 7.74 -10.19 2.47
C ILE A 25 8.38 -11.27 1.61
N VAL A 26 9.46 -11.84 2.10
CA VAL A 26 10.15 -12.95 1.41
C VAL A 26 9.30 -14.22 1.55
N GLY A 27 8.92 -14.79 0.42
CA GLY A 27 8.13 -16.03 0.37
C GLY A 27 9.02 -17.27 0.38
N ASN A 28 8.58 -18.34 1.06
CA ASN A 28 9.23 -19.64 1.03
C ASN A 28 8.73 -20.50 -0.15
N GLU A 29 8.63 -19.88 -1.33
CA GLU A 29 8.13 -20.52 -2.54
C GLU A 29 8.76 -19.92 -3.80
N LYS A 30 8.69 -20.63 -4.90
CA LYS A 30 9.19 -20.14 -6.19
C LYS A 30 8.20 -19.12 -6.76
N SER A 31 8.74 -18.13 -7.49
CA SER A 31 7.90 -17.22 -8.27
C SER A 31 6.99 -18.00 -9.22
N ALA A 32 5.70 -17.66 -9.19
CA ALA A 32 4.75 -18.27 -10.10
C ALA A 32 5.15 -17.98 -11.55
N LYS A 33 5.23 -19.02 -12.37
CA LYS A 33 5.41 -18.85 -13.82
C LYS A 33 4.24 -18.00 -14.32
N LYS A 34 4.54 -16.87 -14.94
CA LYS A 34 3.51 -16.10 -15.65
C LYS A 34 2.87 -17.05 -16.64
N ARG A 35 1.60 -17.44 -16.42
CA ARG A 35 0.83 -18.06 -17.48
C ARG A 35 0.92 -17.09 -18.64
N GLU A 36 1.46 -17.55 -19.78
CA GLU A 36 1.33 -16.80 -21.01
C GLU A 36 -0.16 -16.58 -21.19
N LYS A 37 -0.61 -15.34 -20.93
CA LYS A 37 -1.91 -14.94 -21.43
C LYS A 37 -1.79 -15.22 -22.92
N GLN A 38 -2.57 -16.15 -23.44
CA GLN A 38 -2.80 -16.22 -24.88
C GLN A 38 -3.25 -14.81 -25.25
N LYS A 39 -2.28 -14.01 -25.65
CA LYS A 39 -2.55 -12.72 -26.26
C LYS A 39 -3.29 -13.11 -27.51
N GLU A 40 -4.57 -12.87 -27.56
CA GLU A 40 -5.16 -12.56 -28.85
C GLU A 40 -4.28 -11.47 -29.42
N VAL A 41 -3.44 -11.86 -30.35
CA VAL A 41 -2.48 -10.99 -31.03
C VAL A 41 -3.31 -10.12 -31.95
N LYS A 42 -3.99 -9.13 -31.41
CA LYS A 42 -4.32 -7.94 -32.18
C LYS A 42 -2.98 -7.35 -32.55
N ALA A 43 -2.58 -7.55 -33.81
CA ALA A 43 -1.32 -7.07 -34.35
C ALA A 43 -1.24 -5.56 -34.16
N VAL A 44 -0.69 -5.16 -33.01
CA VAL A 44 -0.45 -3.75 -32.71
C VAL A 44 0.71 -3.34 -33.62
N LYS A 45 0.41 -2.65 -34.70
CA LYS A 45 1.43 -2.07 -35.60
C LYS A 45 2.40 -1.27 -34.72
N ARG A 46 3.68 -1.68 -34.72
CA ARG A 46 4.76 -0.93 -34.07
C ARG A 46 4.92 0.40 -34.80
N GLY A 47 5.05 1.49 -34.06
CA GLY A 47 5.28 2.83 -34.60
C GLY A 47 4.32 3.88 -34.04
N ARG A 48 4.63 5.15 -34.28
CA ARG A 48 3.76 6.28 -33.89
C ARG A 48 2.48 6.23 -34.73
N PRO A 49 1.28 6.37 -34.12
CA PRO A 49 0.04 6.46 -34.87
C PRO A 49 0.09 7.62 -35.87
N LYS A 50 -0.56 7.48 -37.02
CA LYS A 50 -0.71 8.58 -37.97
C LYS A 50 -1.52 9.71 -37.30
N LYS A 51 -1.24 10.96 -37.73
CA LYS A 51 -1.96 12.14 -37.26
C LYS A 51 -3.47 11.94 -37.49
N GLY A 52 -4.27 11.95 -36.38
CA GLY A 52 -5.71 11.67 -36.43
C GLY A 52 -6.14 10.23 -36.08
N GLN A 53 -5.21 9.29 -35.86
CA GLN A 53 -5.48 7.94 -35.37
C GLN A 53 -4.93 7.80 -33.96
N GLU A 54 -5.70 8.22 -32.95
CA GLU A 54 -5.34 7.94 -31.56
C GLU A 54 -5.64 6.48 -31.22
N ARG A 55 -4.68 5.80 -30.59
CA ARG A 55 -4.94 4.47 -30.04
C ARG A 55 -5.84 4.61 -28.82
N PRO A 56 -6.87 3.77 -28.66
CA PRO A 56 -7.64 3.75 -27.45
C PRO A 56 -6.68 3.52 -26.26
N LYS A 57 -6.62 4.48 -25.35
CA LYS A 57 -5.85 4.33 -24.10
C LYS A 57 -6.61 3.36 -23.22
N GLU A 58 -6.02 2.20 -22.93
CA GLU A 58 -6.56 1.34 -21.88
C GLU A 58 -6.57 2.12 -20.58
N GLU A 59 -7.71 2.17 -19.92
CA GLU A 59 -7.85 2.79 -18.61
C GLU A 59 -6.91 2.11 -17.59
N LYS A 60 -6.12 2.89 -16.90
CA LYS A 60 -5.18 2.36 -15.91
C LYS A 60 -5.94 1.84 -14.70
N ARG A 61 -5.39 0.80 -14.05
CA ARG A 61 -5.99 0.25 -12.81
C ARG A 61 -6.30 1.32 -11.78
N ILE A 62 -5.40 2.26 -11.55
CA ILE A 62 -5.58 3.34 -10.59
C ILE A 62 -6.76 4.26 -10.93
N GLU A 63 -7.04 4.47 -12.21
CA GLU A 63 -8.16 5.28 -12.70
C GLU A 63 -9.50 4.55 -12.47
N ARG A 64 -9.56 3.24 -12.75
CA ARG A 64 -10.75 2.41 -12.48
C ARG A 64 -11.08 2.31 -11.00
N GLN A 65 -10.06 2.21 -10.14
CA GLN A 65 -10.24 2.10 -8.68
C GLN A 65 -10.97 3.31 -8.07
N VAL A 66 -10.95 4.47 -8.72
CA VAL A 66 -11.70 5.65 -8.25
C VAL A 66 -13.21 5.36 -8.20
N GLY A 67 -13.75 4.69 -9.22
CA GLY A 67 -15.18 4.34 -9.32
C GLY A 67 -15.59 3.03 -8.64
N GLN A 68 -14.63 2.21 -8.17
CA GLN A 68 -14.89 0.91 -7.55
C GLN A 68 -15.03 1.02 -6.03
N THR A 69 -15.74 0.06 -5.41
CA THR A 69 -15.63 -0.15 -3.95
C THR A 69 -14.24 -0.70 -3.60
N TYR A 70 -13.85 -0.61 -2.31
CA TYR A 70 -12.53 -1.13 -1.93
C TYR A 70 -12.47 -2.66 -2.06
N GLU A 71 -13.56 -3.38 -1.82
CA GLU A 71 -13.62 -4.84 -1.96
C GLU A 71 -13.44 -5.28 -3.42
N GLU A 72 -14.09 -4.59 -4.36
CA GLU A 72 -13.93 -4.86 -5.80
C GLU A 72 -12.49 -4.60 -6.24
N ALA A 73 -11.93 -3.46 -5.86
CA ALA A 73 -10.58 -3.08 -6.20
C ALA A 73 -9.54 -4.06 -5.60
N ILE A 74 -9.72 -4.52 -4.35
CA ILE A 74 -8.81 -5.49 -3.70
C ILE A 74 -8.91 -6.87 -4.37
N LYS A 75 -10.10 -7.30 -4.84
CA LYS A 75 -10.25 -8.57 -5.56
C LYS A 75 -9.44 -8.60 -6.86
N GLU A 76 -9.29 -7.47 -7.54
CA GLU A 76 -8.51 -7.34 -8.78
C GLU A 76 -6.99 -7.30 -8.56
N LEU A 77 -6.50 -7.15 -7.33
CA LEU A 77 -5.07 -7.08 -7.06
C LEU A 77 -4.40 -8.44 -7.28
N PRO A 78 -3.17 -8.46 -7.83
CA PRO A 78 -2.44 -9.70 -8.03
C PRO A 78 -2.05 -10.33 -6.69
N LYS A 79 -2.24 -11.65 -6.58
CA LYS A 79 -2.06 -12.45 -5.36
C LYS A 79 -0.99 -13.53 -5.48
N LEU A 80 -0.37 -13.69 -6.66
CA LEU A 80 0.63 -14.72 -6.87
C LEU A 80 1.99 -14.29 -6.31
N CYS A 81 2.74 -15.25 -5.76
CA CYS A 81 4.14 -15.04 -5.44
C CYS A 81 4.92 -14.63 -6.68
N ASP A 82 5.62 -13.50 -6.64
CA ASP A 82 6.34 -12.96 -7.80
C ASP A 82 7.62 -12.23 -7.34
N ILE A 83 8.39 -11.72 -8.30
CA ILE A 83 9.63 -11.00 -8.06
C ILE A 83 9.31 -9.52 -7.82
N GLY A 84 9.66 -9.03 -6.65
CA GLY A 84 9.68 -7.62 -6.31
C GLY A 84 11.07 -7.02 -6.46
N CYS A 85 11.14 -5.71 -6.70
CA CYS A 85 12.39 -4.98 -6.76
C CYS A 85 12.24 -3.63 -6.08
N LYS A 86 13.23 -3.24 -5.30
CA LYS A 86 13.36 -1.90 -4.70
C LYS A 86 14.79 -1.39 -4.87
N LYS A 87 14.99 -0.10 -4.69
CA LYS A 87 16.31 0.47 -4.47
C LYS A 87 16.55 0.60 -2.97
N ASN A 88 17.72 0.21 -2.51
CA ASN A 88 18.13 0.45 -1.12
C ASN A 88 18.61 1.90 -0.94
N SER A 89 18.93 2.28 0.29
CA SER A 89 19.43 3.63 0.65
C SER A 89 20.70 4.04 -0.09
N GLN A 90 21.50 3.06 -0.54
CA GLN A 90 22.72 3.28 -1.34
C GLN A 90 22.45 3.36 -2.85
N GLY A 91 21.18 3.22 -3.27
CA GLY A 91 20.78 3.26 -4.68
C GLY A 91 20.91 1.94 -5.44
N TYR A 92 21.39 0.87 -4.81
CA TYR A 92 21.48 -0.45 -5.43
C TYR A 92 20.11 -1.12 -5.53
N LYS A 93 19.91 -1.87 -6.61
CA LYS A 93 18.69 -2.63 -6.85
C LYS A 93 18.72 -3.94 -6.06
N GLU A 94 17.78 -4.08 -5.13
CA GLU A 94 17.52 -5.33 -4.42
C GLU A 94 16.26 -5.98 -4.96
N SER A 95 16.27 -7.31 -5.08
CA SER A 95 15.11 -8.07 -5.51
C SER A 95 14.82 -9.21 -4.53
N TRP A 96 13.54 -9.53 -4.36
CA TRP A 96 13.10 -10.66 -3.56
C TRP A 96 12.00 -11.43 -4.30
N ILE A 97 11.80 -12.68 -3.93
CA ILE A 97 10.68 -13.50 -4.39
C ILE A 97 9.69 -13.58 -3.24
N GLY A 98 8.42 -13.25 -3.50
CA GLY A 98 7.40 -13.29 -2.46
C GLY A 98 6.24 -12.35 -2.71
N TYR A 99 5.94 -11.59 -1.68
CA TYR A 99 4.77 -10.73 -1.56
C TYR A 99 5.18 -9.33 -1.10
N LYS A 100 4.19 -8.46 -1.02
CA LYS A 100 4.29 -7.14 -0.42
C LYS A 100 3.09 -6.92 0.49
N LEU A 101 3.35 -6.59 1.76
CA LEU A 101 2.31 -6.20 2.70
C LEU A 101 2.24 -4.68 2.73
N HIS A 102 1.05 -4.15 2.44
CA HIS A 102 0.73 -2.73 2.56
C HIS A 102 -0.04 -2.53 3.84
N VAL A 103 0.32 -1.54 4.62
CA VAL A 103 -0.31 -1.26 5.92
C VAL A 103 -0.59 0.24 6.06
N ASP A 104 -1.73 0.55 6.63
CA ASP A 104 -2.10 1.86 7.15
C ASP A 104 -1.96 1.83 8.66
N THR A 105 -1.16 2.73 9.20
CA THR A 105 -0.85 2.81 10.62
C THR A 105 -1.22 4.20 11.14
N SER A 106 -1.92 4.27 12.28
CA SER A 106 -2.22 5.53 12.96
C SER A 106 -0.96 6.15 13.57
N ASP A 107 -1.02 7.42 13.93
CA ASP A 107 0.03 8.12 14.68
C ASP A 107 0.35 7.47 16.04
N SER A 108 -0.65 6.84 16.68
CA SER A 108 -0.45 6.01 17.87
C SER A 108 0.22 4.65 17.60
N GLY A 109 0.53 4.32 16.36
CA GLY A 109 1.19 3.07 15.97
C GLY A 109 0.26 1.86 15.82
N LEU A 110 -1.06 2.06 15.85
CA LEU A 110 -2.05 1.00 15.65
C LEU A 110 -2.25 0.74 14.15
N PRO A 111 -2.11 -0.50 13.66
CA PRO A 111 -2.42 -0.84 12.27
C PRO A 111 -3.93 -0.83 12.05
N VAL A 112 -4.42 0.00 11.13
CA VAL A 112 -5.84 0.18 10.82
C VAL A 112 -6.29 -0.66 9.63
N ALA A 113 -5.44 -0.78 8.62
CA ALA A 113 -5.71 -1.58 7.43
C ALA A 113 -4.46 -2.32 6.98
N ALA A 114 -4.63 -3.52 6.43
CA ALA A 114 -3.53 -4.30 5.87
C ALA A 114 -3.97 -5.09 4.65
N VAL A 115 -3.21 -5.04 3.56
CA VAL A 115 -3.46 -5.74 2.31
C VAL A 115 -2.19 -6.42 1.82
N LEU A 116 -2.27 -7.73 1.56
CA LEU A 116 -1.18 -8.49 0.96
C LEU A 116 -1.35 -8.53 -0.56
N THR A 117 -0.27 -8.33 -1.29
CA THR A 117 -0.24 -8.39 -2.76
C THR A 117 0.99 -9.12 -3.27
N SER A 118 1.01 -9.39 -4.57
CA SER A 118 2.21 -9.85 -5.27
C SER A 118 3.34 -8.84 -5.11
N ALA A 119 4.58 -9.31 -4.93
CA ALA A 119 5.75 -8.45 -4.77
C ALA A 119 6.01 -7.50 -5.95
N SER A 120 5.57 -7.87 -7.17
CA SER A 120 5.74 -7.07 -8.38
C SER A 120 4.79 -5.88 -8.51
N LEU A 121 3.77 -5.78 -7.64
CA LEU A 121 2.80 -4.68 -7.71
C LEU A 121 3.43 -3.37 -7.23
N HIS A 122 3.19 -2.29 -7.96
CA HIS A 122 3.62 -0.95 -7.55
C HIS A 122 2.71 -0.43 -6.41
N ASP A 123 3.28 0.22 -5.42
CA ASP A 123 2.58 0.62 -4.17
C ASP A 123 1.40 1.56 -4.43
N SER A 124 1.53 2.49 -5.37
CA SER A 124 0.44 3.40 -5.77
C SER A 124 -0.84 2.68 -6.23
N GLN A 125 -0.74 1.43 -6.69
CA GLN A 125 -1.90 0.69 -7.17
C GLN A 125 -2.74 0.04 -6.05
N VAL A 126 -2.32 0.22 -4.81
CA VAL A 126 -3.04 -0.25 -3.62
C VAL A 126 -3.56 0.93 -2.78
N ALA A 127 -3.09 2.14 -3.06
CA ALA A 127 -3.41 3.33 -2.27
C ALA A 127 -4.91 3.61 -2.20
N ILE A 128 -5.59 3.70 -3.34
CA ILE A 128 -7.01 4.06 -3.41
C ILE A 128 -7.89 3.06 -2.64
N PRO A 129 -7.81 1.73 -2.89
CA PRO A 129 -8.61 0.79 -2.10
C PRO A 129 -8.28 0.81 -0.61
N MET A 130 -7.01 1.04 -0.22
CA MET A 130 -6.66 1.17 1.19
C MET A 130 -7.24 2.45 1.81
N MET A 131 -7.16 3.61 1.15
CA MET A 131 -7.79 4.85 1.64
C MET A 131 -9.28 4.66 1.90
N LYS A 132 -10.01 4.07 0.94
CA LYS A 132 -11.44 3.77 1.09
C LYS A 132 -11.70 2.83 2.26
N MET A 133 -10.95 1.73 2.36
CA MET A 133 -11.07 0.77 3.46
C MET A 133 -10.78 1.40 4.82
N THR A 134 -9.78 2.27 4.91
CA THR A 134 -9.41 2.95 6.15
C THR A 134 -10.47 3.98 6.55
N SER A 135 -10.99 4.76 5.59
CA SER A 135 -12.06 5.73 5.83
C SER A 135 -13.39 5.11 6.31
N GLU A 136 -13.65 3.84 5.95
CA GLU A 136 -14.81 3.11 6.46
C GLU A 136 -14.61 2.56 7.89
N ARG A 137 -13.37 2.53 8.36
CA ARG A 137 -13.02 1.96 9.67
C ARG A 137 -12.80 3.00 10.74
N VAL A 138 -12.22 4.14 10.36
CA VAL A 138 -11.83 5.20 11.30
C VAL A 138 -11.98 6.58 10.67
N THR A 139 -12.20 7.60 11.51
CA THR A 139 -12.15 8.99 11.10
C THR A 139 -10.75 9.54 11.27
N TYR A 140 -10.16 10.10 10.21
CA TYR A 140 -8.80 10.65 10.25
C TYR A 140 -8.65 11.90 9.38
N LEU A 141 -7.56 12.67 9.57
CA LEU A 141 -7.38 13.97 8.93
C LEU A 141 -6.35 13.96 7.79
N TYR A 142 -5.19 13.31 7.97
CA TYR A 142 -4.08 13.38 7.04
C TYR A 142 -3.67 12.00 6.52
N ASP A 143 -3.48 11.88 5.20
CA ASP A 143 -2.85 10.73 4.53
C ASP A 143 -1.37 11.01 4.32
N LEU A 144 -0.48 10.26 4.98
CA LEU A 144 0.98 10.38 4.84
C LEU A 144 1.51 9.26 3.96
N MET A 145 2.16 9.60 2.84
CA MET A 145 2.66 8.62 1.88
C MET A 145 3.99 9.08 1.27
N ASP A 146 4.83 8.14 0.86
CA ASP A 146 6.08 8.43 0.18
C ASP A 146 5.88 8.80 -1.31
N SER A 147 6.96 9.15 -1.98
CA SER A 147 6.96 9.55 -3.39
C SER A 147 6.53 8.46 -4.39
N ALA A 148 6.45 7.18 -3.96
CA ALA A 148 5.90 6.11 -4.79
C ALA A 148 4.39 6.26 -5.01
N TYR A 149 3.72 6.96 -4.11
CA TYR A 149 2.28 7.23 -4.17
C TYR A 149 1.93 8.56 -4.87
N ASP A 150 2.91 9.33 -5.34
CA ASP A 150 2.66 10.62 -6.02
C ASP A 150 1.99 10.42 -7.37
N ALA A 151 0.65 10.35 -7.34
CA ALA A 151 -0.19 10.24 -8.53
C ALA A 151 -1.49 11.04 -8.33
N GLN A 152 -1.90 11.80 -9.34
CA GLN A 152 -3.07 12.67 -9.27
C GLN A 152 -4.34 11.96 -8.78
N PRO A 153 -4.71 10.74 -9.25
CA PRO A 153 -5.89 10.05 -8.74
C PRO A 153 -5.84 9.76 -7.23
N ILE A 154 -4.65 9.58 -6.65
CA ILE A 154 -4.48 9.37 -5.19
C ILE A 154 -4.76 10.67 -4.44
N HIS A 155 -4.16 11.79 -4.88
CA HIS A 155 -4.41 13.10 -4.30
C HIS A 155 -5.90 13.47 -4.34
N ASP A 156 -6.54 13.24 -5.49
CA ASP A 156 -7.95 13.58 -5.69
C ASP A 156 -8.86 12.69 -4.83
N THR A 157 -8.56 11.39 -4.73
CA THR A 157 -9.34 10.46 -3.88
C THR A 157 -9.22 10.81 -2.41
N SER A 158 -8.02 11.11 -1.90
CA SER A 158 -7.81 11.54 -0.52
C SER A 158 -8.66 12.77 -0.19
N LYS A 159 -8.63 13.80 -1.05
CA LYS A 159 -9.44 15.01 -0.89
C LYS A 159 -10.95 14.73 -0.97
N THR A 160 -11.38 13.86 -1.86
CA THR A 160 -12.80 13.47 -2.00
C THR A 160 -13.32 12.75 -0.76
N LEU A 161 -12.46 11.98 -0.10
CA LEU A 161 -12.77 11.33 1.20
C LEU A 161 -12.71 12.31 2.39
N GLY A 162 -12.34 13.57 2.17
CA GLY A 162 -12.27 14.60 3.21
C GLY A 162 -10.92 14.70 3.92
N HIS A 163 -9.87 14.05 3.39
CA HIS A 163 -8.55 14.02 3.99
C HIS A 163 -7.58 14.98 3.30
N VAL A 164 -6.48 15.30 3.98
CA VAL A 164 -5.39 16.12 3.45
C VAL A 164 -4.22 15.20 3.05
N PRO A 165 -3.94 15.01 1.75
CA PRO A 165 -2.81 14.20 1.32
C PRO A 165 -1.49 14.93 1.50
N LEU A 166 -0.60 14.40 2.33
CA LEU A 166 0.79 14.81 2.47
C LEU A 166 1.66 13.74 1.83
N ILE A 167 1.91 13.88 0.54
CA ILE A 167 2.65 12.93 -0.29
C ILE A 167 3.94 13.59 -0.76
N GLU A 168 5.07 12.93 -0.53
CA GLU A 168 6.36 13.40 -1.04
C GLU A 168 6.34 13.46 -2.57
N ARG A 169 6.79 14.57 -3.14
CA ARG A 169 6.85 14.72 -4.60
C ARG A 169 7.88 13.81 -5.21
N ASN A 170 7.48 13.11 -6.27
CA ASN A 170 8.39 12.27 -7.02
C ASN A 170 9.34 13.15 -7.88
N PRO A 171 10.66 13.12 -7.65
CA PRO A 171 11.63 13.96 -8.37
C PRO A 171 11.69 13.69 -9.88
N ARG A 172 11.16 12.54 -10.35
CA ARG A 172 11.07 12.24 -11.80
C ARG A 172 10.03 13.09 -12.55
N ARG A 173 9.18 13.82 -11.82
CA ARG A 173 8.11 14.65 -12.39
C ARG A 173 8.43 16.16 -12.38
N GLY A 174 9.68 16.51 -12.28
CA GLY A 174 10.16 17.90 -12.24
C GLY A 174 10.91 18.23 -10.96
N SER A 175 11.19 19.52 -10.73
CA SER A 175 11.83 19.97 -9.49
C SER A 175 10.91 19.68 -8.31
N ALA A 176 11.38 18.91 -7.33
CA ALA A 176 10.68 18.71 -6.08
C ALA A 176 10.67 20.04 -5.31
N SER A 177 9.51 20.68 -5.20
CA SER A 177 9.32 21.77 -4.25
C SER A 177 9.28 21.16 -2.84
N PRO A 178 10.07 21.65 -1.88
CA PRO A 178 10.01 21.16 -0.51
C PRO A 178 8.61 21.39 0.07
N MET A 179 8.18 20.53 0.97
CA MET A 179 6.96 20.72 1.73
C MET A 179 7.06 22.01 2.57
N ALA A 180 5.92 22.67 2.80
CA ALA A 180 5.86 23.76 3.75
C ALA A 180 6.29 23.30 5.16
N PRO A 181 6.91 24.14 6.00
CA PRO A 181 7.44 23.71 7.30
C PRO A 181 6.40 22.99 8.19
N ALA A 182 5.16 23.45 8.21
CA ALA A 182 4.08 22.82 8.97
C ALA A 182 3.69 21.45 8.41
N GLU A 183 3.72 21.27 7.08
CA GLU A 183 3.48 19.98 6.43
C GLU A 183 4.62 19.00 6.68
N ALA A 184 5.88 19.48 6.65
CA ALA A 184 7.06 18.67 6.91
C ALA A 184 7.06 18.12 8.35
N ILE A 185 6.64 18.92 9.33
CA ILE A 185 6.49 18.44 10.72
C ILE A 185 5.46 17.31 10.80
N ARG A 186 4.29 17.46 10.18
CA ARG A 186 3.26 16.41 10.14
C ARG A 186 3.72 15.17 9.37
N TYR A 187 4.44 15.36 8.29
CA TYR A 187 4.97 14.28 7.47
C TYR A 187 5.95 13.37 8.23
N ASN A 188 6.63 13.87 9.25
CA ASN A 188 7.52 13.07 10.10
C ASN A 188 6.78 11.95 10.86
N GLU A 189 5.47 12.09 11.10
CA GLU A 189 4.63 11.04 11.69
C GLU A 189 4.55 9.78 10.78
N ARG A 190 4.97 9.87 9.52
CA ARG A 190 5.12 8.71 8.62
C ARG A 190 6.01 7.61 9.19
N SER A 191 6.91 7.97 10.09
CA SER A 191 7.74 7.01 10.85
C SER A 191 6.93 5.95 11.60
N ALA A 192 5.62 6.17 11.87
CA ALA A 192 4.74 5.17 12.48
C ALA A 192 4.63 3.88 11.64
N ALA A 193 4.51 4.01 10.31
CA ALA A 193 4.47 2.86 9.41
C ALA A 193 5.82 2.12 9.34
N GLU A 194 6.93 2.86 9.41
CA GLU A 194 8.28 2.26 9.44
C GLU A 194 8.50 1.47 10.74
N ARG A 195 8.09 2.02 11.88
CA ARG A 195 8.14 1.33 13.18
C ARG A 195 7.28 0.07 13.16
N PHE A 196 6.05 0.15 12.62
CA PHE A 196 5.19 -1.02 12.45
C PHE A 196 5.88 -2.10 11.60
N ASN A 197 6.42 -1.75 10.44
CA ASN A 197 7.11 -2.67 9.53
C ASN A 197 8.32 -3.35 10.20
N SER A 198 9.09 -2.60 10.98
CA SER A 198 10.23 -3.11 11.74
C SER A 198 9.78 -4.13 12.80
N ARG A 199 8.74 -3.81 13.57
CA ARG A 199 8.17 -4.71 14.58
C ARG A 199 7.59 -5.97 13.97
N LEU A 200 6.82 -5.84 12.89
CA LEU A 200 6.25 -7.00 12.19
C LEU A 200 7.35 -7.99 11.78
N LYS A 201 8.47 -7.49 11.25
CA LYS A 201 9.59 -8.32 10.82
C LYS A 201 10.37 -8.90 12.00
N GLY A 202 10.78 -8.07 12.92
CA GLY A 202 11.67 -8.48 14.02
C GLY A 202 10.99 -9.29 15.12
N GLU A 203 9.70 -9.00 15.41
CA GLU A 203 9.03 -9.55 16.59
C GLU A 203 7.87 -10.50 16.24
N PHE A 204 7.19 -10.26 15.10
CA PHE A 204 5.91 -10.93 14.78
C PHE A 204 5.95 -11.75 13.48
N GLY A 205 7.13 -12.25 13.11
CA GLY A 205 7.31 -13.28 12.08
C GLY A 205 7.16 -12.80 10.63
N GLY A 206 7.21 -11.49 10.39
CA GLY A 206 7.11 -10.92 9.02
C GLY A 206 8.40 -11.04 8.20
N GLU A 207 9.56 -11.31 8.82
CA GLU A 207 10.84 -11.43 8.11
C GLU A 207 11.00 -12.79 7.44
N THR A 208 10.66 -13.87 8.16
CA THR A 208 10.82 -15.25 7.68
C THR A 208 9.47 -15.96 7.67
N VAL A 209 8.83 -15.97 6.51
CA VAL A 209 7.54 -16.64 6.34
C VAL A 209 7.75 -18.07 5.85
N MET A 210 7.51 -19.05 6.73
CA MET A 210 7.75 -20.47 6.43
C MET A 210 6.59 -21.13 5.69
N VAL A 211 5.38 -20.55 5.73
CA VAL A 211 4.20 -21.07 5.03
C VAL A 211 4.21 -20.71 3.54
N ARG A 212 3.51 -21.49 2.73
CA ARG A 212 3.44 -21.33 1.27
C ARG A 212 2.03 -21.08 0.80
N GLY A 213 1.90 -20.29 -0.25
CA GLY A 213 0.63 -19.91 -0.85
C GLY A 213 0.01 -18.67 -0.20
N TYR A 214 -0.60 -17.84 -1.05
CA TYR A 214 -1.11 -16.51 -0.68
C TYR A 214 -1.98 -16.52 0.58
N ASP A 215 -2.96 -17.43 0.70
CA ASP A 215 -3.90 -17.40 1.81
C ASP A 215 -3.24 -17.76 3.15
N LYS A 216 -2.28 -18.70 3.14
CA LYS A 216 -1.53 -19.07 4.36
C LYS A 216 -0.57 -17.95 4.77
N VAL A 217 0.11 -17.32 3.80
CA VAL A 217 0.98 -16.18 4.05
C VAL A 217 0.16 -15.01 4.58
N LYS A 218 -0.99 -14.73 3.97
CA LYS A 218 -1.91 -13.70 4.44
C LYS A 218 -2.37 -13.96 5.88
N LEU A 219 -2.81 -15.18 6.20
CA LEU A 219 -3.23 -15.53 7.56
C LEU A 219 -2.10 -15.33 8.56
N HIS A 220 -0.90 -15.82 8.26
CA HIS A 220 0.28 -15.67 9.11
C HIS A 220 0.58 -14.19 9.42
N LEU A 221 0.63 -13.35 8.38
CA LEU A 221 0.90 -11.93 8.55
C LEU A 221 -0.23 -11.19 9.27
N MET A 222 -1.50 -11.55 9.01
CA MET A 222 -2.64 -10.94 9.70
C MET A 222 -2.66 -11.27 11.20
N LEU A 223 -2.19 -12.45 11.61
CA LEU A 223 -1.99 -12.77 13.04
C LEU A 223 -0.93 -11.86 13.65
N GLY A 224 0.18 -11.61 12.94
CA GLY A 224 1.20 -10.64 13.37
C GLY A 224 0.65 -9.20 13.48
N VAL A 225 -0.15 -8.76 12.50
CA VAL A 225 -0.83 -7.45 12.53
C VAL A 225 -1.74 -7.32 13.76
N ILE A 226 -2.54 -8.34 14.06
CA ILE A 226 -3.44 -8.37 15.22
C ILE A 226 -2.63 -8.36 16.52
N ALA A 227 -1.55 -9.14 16.60
CA ALA A 227 -0.70 -9.18 17.78
C ALA A 227 -0.05 -7.81 18.07
N ILE A 228 0.44 -7.12 17.02
CA ILE A 228 0.98 -5.75 17.14
C ILE A 228 -0.14 -4.78 17.59
N PHE A 229 -1.35 -4.90 17.03
CA PHE A 229 -2.48 -4.05 17.43
C PHE A 229 -2.76 -4.19 18.92
N VAL A 230 -2.89 -5.42 19.42
CA VAL A 230 -3.17 -5.69 20.84
C VAL A 230 -2.02 -5.23 21.74
N ASP A 231 -0.76 -5.53 21.39
CA ASP A 231 0.40 -5.10 22.15
C ASP A 231 0.52 -3.56 22.23
N GLN A 232 0.25 -2.88 21.11
CA GLN A 232 0.26 -1.43 21.08
C GLN A 232 -0.91 -0.83 21.87
N LEU A 233 -2.09 -1.42 21.78
CA LEU A 233 -3.26 -1.00 22.55
C LEU A 233 -3.00 -1.11 24.06
N LEU A 234 -2.42 -2.23 24.52
CA LEU A 234 -2.05 -2.39 25.92
C LEU A 234 -1.08 -1.28 26.40
N LYS A 235 -0.12 -0.90 25.58
CA LYS A 235 0.82 0.19 25.90
C LYS A 235 0.17 1.57 25.96
N LEU A 236 -0.95 1.77 25.29
CA LEU A 236 -1.69 3.04 25.31
C LEU A 236 -2.68 3.12 26.48
N THR A 237 -3.05 1.99 27.07
CA THR A 237 -4.03 1.89 28.16
C THR A 237 -3.41 1.68 29.54
N THR A 238 -2.11 1.41 29.61
CA THR A 238 -1.31 1.31 30.85
C THR A 238 -0.48 2.55 31.09
#